data_86d68c41cbc2e3c56d8b947486101e2c
#
_entry.id   86d68c41cbc2e3c56d8b947486101e2c
#
_cell.length_a   1.000
_cell.length_b   1.000
_cell.length_c   1.000
_cell.angle_alpha   90.00
_cell.angle_beta   90.00
_cell.angle_gamma   90.00
#
_symmetry.space_group_name_H-M   'P 1'
#
loop_
_entity.id
_entity.type
_entity.pdbx_description
1 polymer ?
#
loop_
_entity_poly.entity_id
_entity_poly.type
_entity_poly.pdbx_seq_one_letter_code
_entity_poly.pdbx_strand_id
1 'polypeptide(L)'
;MIYLVRHAQGVHNLKYKNHNMRDPLLTPKGEKQCEDLGAMMQDQQAVIQLLVASPLRRALYTALHSFSDVLFRGLRVVALPEAQEIGASGKPCDVGLDPTQLKQEFKNDPVDLDLVQDGWNVKTGRFSANKQMVQERALFVRRWLRDRDENIICLVGHGGFMHELTQDMEGSQRSKGTDWDNCEWRTYTFQDSSGSDDNATLIETANSRLRRSGFLKA
;
A
#
# COMPACT_ATOMS: atom_id res chain seq x y z
N MET A 1 3.34 -10.55 -11.20
CA MET A 1 4.18 -9.34 -10.95
C MET A 1 3.45 -8.42 -10.00
N ILE A 2 4.14 -7.87 -9.01
CA ILE A 2 3.54 -7.03 -7.97
C ILE A 2 4.18 -5.64 -8.03
N TYR A 3 3.37 -4.61 -8.23
CA TYR A 3 3.75 -3.22 -8.02
C TYR A 3 3.37 -2.83 -6.60
N LEU A 4 4.32 -2.40 -5.81
CA LEU A 4 4.11 -1.84 -4.47
C LEU A 4 4.31 -0.34 -4.55
N VAL A 5 3.35 0.43 -4.04
CA VAL A 5 3.33 1.89 -4.08
C VAL A 5 3.10 2.44 -2.68
N ARG A 6 3.97 3.32 -2.19
CA ARG A 6 3.68 4.07 -0.98
C ARG A 6 2.71 5.21 -1.29
N HIS A 7 1.71 5.42 -0.42
CA HIS A 7 0.76 6.53 -0.56
C HIS A 7 1.45 7.90 -0.74
N ALA A 8 0.78 8.83 -1.41
CA ALA A 8 1.21 10.22 -1.59
C ALA A 8 1.27 10.99 -0.25
N GLN A 9 1.85 12.18 -0.26
CA GLN A 9 1.99 12.98 0.96
C GLN A 9 0.63 13.28 1.60
N GLY A 10 0.42 12.73 2.80
CA GLY A 10 -0.70 13.06 3.66
C GLY A 10 -0.37 14.18 4.63
N VAL A 11 -1.41 14.82 5.21
CA VAL A 11 -1.25 15.93 6.17
C VAL A 11 -0.37 15.55 7.38
N HIS A 12 -0.39 14.27 7.79
CA HIS A 12 0.46 13.77 8.89
C HIS A 12 1.97 13.80 8.54
N ASN A 13 2.34 13.79 7.26
CA ASN A 13 3.75 13.85 6.83
C ASN A 13 4.37 15.26 6.96
N LEU A 14 3.55 16.31 7.12
CA LEU A 14 4.03 17.69 7.18
C LEU A 14 4.73 18.03 8.49
N LYS A 15 4.16 17.59 9.61
CA LYS A 15 4.66 17.90 10.97
C LYS A 15 4.29 16.79 11.95
N TYR A 16 5.17 16.51 12.90
CA TYR A 16 4.94 15.47 13.92
C TYR A 16 3.59 15.61 14.65
N LYS A 17 3.19 16.84 15.03
CA LYS A 17 1.90 17.09 15.69
C LYS A 17 0.68 16.62 14.87
N ASN A 18 0.79 16.56 13.57
CA ASN A 18 -0.30 16.12 12.69
C ASN A 18 -0.55 14.60 12.77
N HIS A 19 0.33 13.83 13.41
CA HIS A 19 0.07 12.43 13.73
C HIS A 19 -1.12 12.23 14.70
N ASN A 20 -1.55 13.29 15.38
CA ASN A 20 -2.76 13.28 16.22
C ASN A 20 -4.07 13.42 15.42
N MET A 21 -4.00 13.65 14.11
CA MET A 21 -5.18 13.68 13.24
C MET A 21 -5.56 12.24 12.86
N ARG A 22 -6.81 11.85 13.12
CA ARG A 22 -7.31 10.54 12.71
C ARG A 22 -7.44 10.48 11.17
N ASP A 23 -6.87 9.44 10.55
CA ASP A 23 -6.97 9.12 9.13
C ASP A 23 -6.85 10.35 8.20
N PRO A 24 -5.71 11.06 8.22
CA PRO A 24 -5.56 12.33 7.49
C PRO A 24 -5.60 12.13 5.98
N LEU A 25 -6.14 13.14 5.29
CA LEU A 25 -6.22 13.22 3.83
C LEU A 25 -4.84 13.55 3.21
N LEU A 26 -4.80 13.52 1.90
CA LEU A 26 -3.67 14.01 1.11
C LEU A 26 -3.52 15.53 1.27
N THR A 27 -2.33 16.02 1.00
CA THR A 27 -2.07 17.47 0.83
C THR A 27 -2.18 17.83 -0.65
N PRO A 28 -2.31 19.13 -1.01
CA PRO A 28 -2.24 19.54 -2.42
C PRO A 28 -0.95 19.05 -3.12
N LYS A 29 0.18 19.00 -2.40
CA LYS A 29 1.40 18.37 -2.90
C LYS A 29 1.22 16.86 -3.12
N GLY A 30 0.50 16.19 -2.22
CA GLY A 30 0.18 14.77 -2.36
C GLY A 30 -0.69 14.48 -3.58
N GLU A 31 -1.69 15.31 -3.83
CA GLU A 31 -2.53 15.21 -5.04
C GLU A 31 -1.68 15.36 -6.31
N LYS A 32 -0.79 16.34 -6.35
CA LYS A 32 0.15 16.49 -7.47
C LYS A 32 1.09 15.29 -7.62
N GLN A 33 1.57 14.71 -6.51
CA GLN A 33 2.35 13.46 -6.56
C GLN A 33 1.57 12.29 -7.17
N CYS A 34 0.24 12.23 -6.95
CA CYS A 34 -0.60 11.20 -7.57
C CYS A 34 -0.67 11.38 -9.10
N GLU A 35 -0.85 12.60 -9.58
CA GLU A 35 -0.83 12.89 -11.02
C GLU A 35 0.51 12.49 -11.65
N ASP A 36 1.62 12.89 -11.02
CA ASP A 36 2.97 12.57 -11.49
C ASP A 36 3.22 11.04 -11.50
N LEU A 37 2.76 10.32 -10.47
CA LEU A 37 2.82 8.87 -10.40
C LEU A 37 2.00 8.23 -11.53
N GLY A 38 0.78 8.72 -11.76
CA GLY A 38 -0.08 8.24 -12.84
C GLY A 38 0.59 8.35 -14.22
N ALA A 39 1.21 9.50 -14.48
CA ALA A 39 1.97 9.72 -15.71
C ALA A 39 3.20 8.81 -15.81
N MET A 40 3.97 8.64 -14.72
CA MET A 40 5.14 7.76 -14.70
C MET A 40 4.80 6.27 -14.88
N MET A 41 3.61 5.84 -14.48
CA MET A 41 3.15 4.46 -14.55
C MET A 41 2.15 4.21 -15.70
N GLN A 42 2.06 5.08 -16.69
CA GLN A 42 1.08 4.98 -17.77
C GLN A 42 1.11 3.61 -18.48
N ASP A 43 2.30 3.14 -18.87
CA ASP A 43 2.46 1.84 -19.52
C ASP A 43 2.07 0.68 -18.58
N GLN A 44 2.42 0.78 -17.30
CA GLN A 44 2.08 -0.23 -16.29
C GLN A 44 0.57 -0.27 -16.03
N GLN A 45 -0.10 0.87 -16.05
CA GLN A 45 -1.55 0.93 -15.85
C GLN A 45 -2.31 0.09 -16.89
N ALA A 46 -1.85 0.06 -18.13
CA ALA A 46 -2.49 -0.70 -19.21
C ALA A 46 -2.59 -2.20 -18.93
N VAL A 47 -1.67 -2.75 -18.12
CA VAL A 47 -1.58 -4.19 -17.85
C VAL A 47 -1.95 -4.61 -16.43
N ILE A 48 -2.16 -3.67 -15.49
CA ILE A 48 -2.64 -3.98 -14.13
C ILE A 48 -4.01 -4.65 -14.21
N GLN A 49 -4.14 -5.80 -13.56
CA GLN A 49 -5.35 -6.62 -13.53
C GLN A 49 -6.11 -6.51 -12.20
N LEU A 50 -5.40 -6.14 -11.12
CA LEU A 50 -5.99 -5.91 -9.80
C LEU A 50 -5.34 -4.69 -9.15
N LEU A 51 -6.15 -3.74 -8.70
CA LEU A 51 -5.71 -2.58 -7.93
C LEU A 51 -6.18 -2.75 -6.49
N VAL A 52 -5.23 -2.79 -5.57
CA VAL A 52 -5.45 -2.99 -4.14
C VAL A 52 -4.95 -1.77 -3.37
N ALA A 53 -5.61 -1.39 -2.31
CA ALA A 53 -5.12 -0.35 -1.42
C ALA A 53 -5.42 -0.67 0.06
N SER A 54 -4.61 -0.12 0.95
CA SER A 54 -5.00 0.00 2.36
C SER A 54 -6.29 0.81 2.49
N PRO A 55 -7.22 0.48 3.41
CA PRO A 55 -8.43 1.26 3.61
C PRO A 55 -8.22 2.63 4.27
N LEU A 56 -6.98 2.99 4.67
CA LEU A 56 -6.67 4.34 5.12
C LEU A 56 -6.85 5.33 3.96
N ARG A 57 -7.60 6.43 4.19
CA ARG A 57 -8.04 7.37 3.14
C ARG A 57 -6.90 7.83 2.23
N ARG A 58 -5.74 8.15 2.78
CA ARG A 58 -4.57 8.58 1.99
C ARG A 58 -4.12 7.54 0.95
N ALA A 59 -4.27 6.23 1.24
CA ALA A 59 -3.94 5.18 0.30
C ALA A 59 -5.06 4.99 -0.75
N LEU A 60 -6.33 5.04 -0.33
CA LEU A 60 -7.47 4.99 -1.26
C LEU A 60 -7.43 6.17 -2.24
N TYR A 61 -7.26 7.41 -1.74
CA TYR A 61 -7.14 8.58 -2.62
C TYR A 61 -5.90 8.53 -3.52
N THR A 62 -4.77 8.00 -3.02
CA THR A 62 -3.61 7.78 -3.90
C THR A 62 -3.96 6.81 -5.03
N ALA A 63 -4.64 5.69 -4.74
CA ALA A 63 -5.06 4.74 -5.76
C ALA A 63 -6.03 5.37 -6.77
N LEU A 64 -7.04 6.11 -6.29
CA LEU A 64 -8.04 6.76 -7.14
C LEU A 64 -7.43 7.83 -8.06
N HIS A 65 -6.52 8.65 -7.53
CA HIS A 65 -5.95 9.77 -8.30
C HIS A 65 -4.80 9.36 -9.23
N SER A 66 -4.07 8.26 -8.91
CA SER A 66 -2.92 7.85 -9.71
C SER A 66 -3.26 6.82 -10.80
N PHE A 67 -4.32 6.04 -10.64
CA PHE A 67 -4.59 4.89 -11.51
C PHE A 67 -5.87 5.05 -12.34
N SER A 68 -6.08 6.24 -12.89
CA SER A 68 -7.28 6.58 -13.69
C SER A 68 -7.52 5.63 -14.86
N ASP A 69 -6.45 5.19 -15.57
CA ASP A 69 -6.58 4.30 -16.72
C ASP A 69 -7.00 2.87 -16.28
N VAL A 70 -6.55 2.42 -15.11
CA VAL A 70 -7.00 1.16 -14.51
C VAL A 70 -8.50 1.22 -14.20
N LEU A 71 -8.94 2.33 -13.58
CA LEU A 71 -10.34 2.56 -13.20
C LEU A 71 -11.24 2.75 -14.44
N PHE A 72 -10.74 3.44 -15.46
CA PHE A 72 -11.47 3.62 -16.73
C PHE A 72 -11.75 2.29 -17.44
N ARG A 73 -10.87 1.28 -17.28
CA ARG A 73 -11.09 -0.09 -17.76
C ARG A 73 -12.14 -0.86 -16.96
N GLY A 74 -12.77 -0.25 -15.96
CA GLY A 74 -13.81 -0.83 -15.12
C GLY A 74 -13.31 -1.61 -13.89
N LEU A 75 -12.01 -1.59 -13.60
CA LEU A 75 -11.49 -2.16 -12.35
C LEU A 75 -11.86 -1.25 -11.17
N ARG A 76 -11.92 -1.84 -9.98
CA ARG A 76 -12.17 -1.14 -8.72
C ARG A 76 -10.93 -1.22 -7.82
N VAL A 77 -10.81 -0.27 -6.89
CA VAL A 77 -9.81 -0.36 -5.83
C VAL A 77 -10.31 -1.31 -4.75
N VAL A 78 -9.71 -2.48 -4.61
CA VAL A 78 -10.02 -3.42 -3.53
C VAL A 78 -9.35 -2.95 -2.25
N ALA A 79 -10.13 -2.57 -1.26
CA ALA A 79 -9.63 -2.12 0.04
C ALA A 79 -9.26 -3.32 0.93
N LEU A 80 -7.97 -3.56 1.16
CA LEU A 80 -7.46 -4.68 1.94
C LEU A 80 -7.03 -4.23 3.35
N PRO A 81 -7.78 -4.56 4.41
CA PRO A 81 -7.48 -4.12 5.78
C PRO A 81 -6.10 -4.52 6.28
N GLU A 82 -5.60 -5.67 5.87
CA GLU A 82 -4.29 -6.18 6.26
C GLU A 82 -3.13 -5.34 5.72
N ALA A 83 -3.35 -4.56 4.66
CA ALA A 83 -2.36 -3.65 4.09
C ALA A 83 -2.25 -2.29 4.82
N GLN A 84 -2.99 -2.09 5.92
CA GLN A 84 -2.93 -0.85 6.70
C GLN A 84 -1.56 -0.63 7.37
N GLU A 85 -1.25 0.64 7.72
CA GLU A 85 0.01 0.98 8.40
C GLU A 85 0.11 0.29 9.78
N ILE A 86 1.34 0.09 10.24
CA ILE A 86 1.65 -0.64 11.46
C ILE A 86 0.93 -0.02 12.68
N GLY A 87 0.95 1.31 12.80
CA GLY A 87 0.38 2.01 13.96
C GLY A 87 1.21 1.85 15.24
N ALA A 88 2.52 1.60 15.10
CA ALA A 88 3.43 1.22 16.19
C ALA A 88 3.49 2.18 17.38
N SER A 89 3.09 3.43 17.20
CA SER A 89 3.13 4.45 18.26
C SER A 89 1.75 4.83 18.80
N GLY A 90 0.70 4.06 18.47
CA GLY A 90 -0.67 4.39 18.85
C GLY A 90 -1.17 5.72 18.25
N LYS A 91 -0.53 6.17 17.15
CA LYS A 91 -0.84 7.46 16.54
C LYS A 91 -2.21 7.44 15.87
N PRO A 92 -3.08 8.41 16.13
CA PRO A 92 -4.39 8.50 15.50
C PRO A 92 -4.35 8.52 13.97
N CYS A 93 -3.28 9.03 13.35
CA CYS A 93 -3.15 9.03 11.88
C CYS A 93 -3.17 7.64 11.23
N ASP A 94 -2.91 6.58 11.98
CA ASP A 94 -2.93 5.21 11.51
C ASP A 94 -4.23 4.47 11.90
N VAL A 95 -5.19 5.19 12.48
CA VAL A 95 -6.53 4.68 12.82
C VAL A 95 -7.51 5.17 11.77
N GLY A 96 -7.98 4.27 10.90
CA GLY A 96 -8.92 4.60 9.84
C GLY A 96 -10.34 4.89 10.31
N LEU A 97 -11.18 5.35 9.40
CA LEU A 97 -12.59 5.56 9.63
C LEU A 97 -13.33 4.22 9.81
N ASP A 98 -14.51 4.26 10.40
CA ASP A 98 -15.36 3.07 10.51
C ASP A 98 -15.91 2.65 9.13
N PRO A 99 -16.26 1.37 8.92
CA PRO A 99 -16.71 0.89 7.61
C PRO A 99 -17.89 1.69 7.04
N THR A 100 -18.84 2.10 7.89
CA THR A 100 -20.00 2.90 7.47
C THR A 100 -19.58 4.29 6.98
N GLN A 101 -18.59 4.91 7.64
CA GLN A 101 -18.06 6.21 7.23
C GLN A 101 -17.31 6.10 5.89
N LEU A 102 -16.49 5.05 5.72
CA LEU A 102 -15.80 4.79 4.44
C LEU A 102 -16.81 4.54 3.30
N LYS A 103 -17.83 3.72 3.53
CA LYS A 103 -18.89 3.47 2.55
C LYS A 103 -19.62 4.75 2.15
N GLN A 104 -19.85 5.65 3.09
CA GLN A 104 -20.47 6.94 2.78
C GLN A 104 -19.54 7.88 2.02
N GLU A 105 -18.24 7.92 2.37
CA GLU A 105 -17.25 8.78 1.73
C GLU A 105 -17.00 8.35 0.28
N PHE A 106 -16.81 7.05 0.04
CA PHE A 106 -16.49 6.48 -1.28
C PHE A 106 -17.70 5.93 -2.05
N LYS A 107 -18.93 6.32 -1.71
CA LYS A 107 -20.17 5.78 -2.31
C LYS A 107 -20.27 5.95 -3.83
N ASN A 108 -19.61 6.98 -4.37
CA ASN A 108 -19.63 7.29 -5.81
C ASN A 108 -18.31 6.93 -6.50
N ASP A 109 -17.32 6.43 -5.75
CA ASP A 109 -16.01 6.07 -6.25
C ASP A 109 -15.93 4.57 -6.54
N PRO A 110 -15.07 4.16 -7.48
CA PRO A 110 -14.87 2.75 -7.81
C PRO A 110 -14.00 2.05 -6.74
N VAL A 111 -14.44 2.08 -5.48
CA VAL A 111 -13.80 1.42 -4.34
C VAL A 111 -14.67 0.24 -3.90
N ASP A 112 -14.02 -0.92 -3.73
CA ASP A 112 -14.62 -2.10 -3.14
C ASP A 112 -14.20 -2.20 -1.67
N LEU A 113 -15.18 -2.10 -0.77
CA LEU A 113 -15.01 -2.11 0.68
C LEU A 113 -15.52 -3.43 1.32
N ASP A 114 -15.76 -4.48 0.55
CA ASP A 114 -16.37 -5.71 1.06
C ASP A 114 -15.51 -6.43 2.10
N LEU A 115 -14.18 -6.30 1.99
CA LEU A 115 -13.25 -6.85 2.97
C LEU A 115 -13.11 -5.99 4.23
N VAL A 116 -13.63 -4.76 4.23
CA VAL A 116 -13.52 -3.81 5.34
C VAL A 116 -14.64 -4.04 6.35
N GLN A 117 -14.40 -4.92 7.32
CA GLN A 117 -15.36 -5.29 8.35
C GLN A 117 -15.18 -4.46 9.63
N ASP A 118 -16.17 -4.48 10.52
CA ASP A 118 -16.09 -3.83 11.82
C ASP A 118 -14.84 -4.30 12.59
N GLY A 119 -14.16 -3.34 13.23
CA GLY A 119 -12.93 -3.59 13.98
C GLY A 119 -11.64 -3.61 13.16
N TRP A 120 -11.68 -3.44 11.84
CA TRP A 120 -10.47 -3.38 11.01
C TRP A 120 -9.50 -2.26 11.43
N ASN A 121 -10.02 -1.16 11.95
CA ASN A 121 -9.29 0.03 12.37
C ASN A 121 -8.86 -0.01 13.86
N VAL A 122 -9.25 -1.03 14.58
CA VAL A 122 -8.87 -1.24 16.00
C VAL A 122 -7.49 -1.87 16.07
N LYS A 123 -6.54 -1.17 16.68
CA LYS A 123 -5.12 -1.61 16.73
C LYS A 123 -4.88 -2.66 17.84
N THR A 124 -5.72 -3.69 17.89
CA THR A 124 -5.63 -4.85 18.79
C THR A 124 -5.73 -6.16 18.01
N GLY A 125 -5.48 -7.28 18.66
CA GLY A 125 -5.53 -8.59 18.02
C GLY A 125 -4.63 -8.64 16.78
N ARG A 126 -5.17 -9.14 15.67
CA ARG A 126 -4.44 -9.27 14.38
C ARG A 126 -3.97 -7.93 13.80
N PHE A 127 -4.58 -6.82 14.18
CA PHE A 127 -4.21 -5.47 13.74
C PHE A 127 -3.33 -4.72 14.74
N SER A 128 -2.90 -5.40 15.82
CA SER A 128 -1.95 -4.87 16.79
C SER A 128 -0.63 -4.47 16.12
N ALA A 129 0.02 -3.45 16.70
CA ALA A 129 1.37 -3.04 16.33
C ALA A 129 2.47 -3.98 16.89
N ASN A 130 2.09 -5.04 17.60
CA ASN A 130 3.03 -6.07 18.05
C ASN A 130 3.77 -6.66 16.84
N LYS A 131 5.11 -6.80 16.96
CA LYS A 131 5.97 -7.25 15.85
C LYS A 131 5.48 -8.56 15.23
N GLN A 132 5.13 -9.54 16.05
CA GLN A 132 4.64 -10.82 15.57
C GLN A 132 3.36 -10.66 14.75
N MET A 133 2.37 -9.89 15.26
CA MET A 133 1.10 -9.65 14.54
C MET A 133 1.31 -8.91 13.23
N VAL A 134 2.25 -7.96 13.19
CA VAL A 134 2.61 -7.25 11.95
C VAL A 134 3.24 -8.21 10.94
N GLN A 135 4.12 -9.10 11.37
CA GLN A 135 4.73 -10.11 10.50
C GLN A 135 3.73 -11.14 9.99
N GLU A 136 2.82 -11.62 10.85
CA GLU A 136 1.72 -12.50 10.45
C GLU A 136 0.79 -11.82 9.44
N ARG A 137 0.48 -10.55 9.65
CA ARG A 137 -0.31 -9.74 8.72
C ARG A 137 0.40 -9.53 7.38
N ALA A 138 1.71 -9.26 7.39
CA ALA A 138 2.52 -9.14 6.18
C ALA A 138 2.60 -10.47 5.41
N LEU A 139 2.75 -11.59 6.12
CA LEU A 139 2.69 -12.93 5.53
C LEU A 139 1.32 -13.20 4.90
N PHE A 140 0.22 -12.86 5.59
CA PHE A 140 -1.12 -12.97 5.04
C PHE A 140 -1.25 -12.19 3.73
N VAL A 141 -0.80 -10.93 3.68
CA VAL A 141 -0.88 -10.10 2.46
C VAL A 141 -0.05 -10.71 1.33
N ARG A 142 1.17 -11.20 1.59
CA ARG A 142 1.98 -11.86 0.57
C ARG A 142 1.29 -13.10 -0.02
N ARG A 143 0.74 -13.98 0.85
CA ARG A 143 -0.01 -15.16 0.42
C ARG A 143 -1.25 -14.77 -0.35
N TRP A 144 -2.02 -13.81 0.15
CA TRP A 144 -3.23 -13.30 -0.51
C TRP A 144 -2.92 -12.78 -1.92
N LEU A 145 -1.82 -12.03 -2.10
CA LEU A 145 -1.38 -11.54 -3.41
C LEU A 145 -0.91 -12.67 -4.33
N ARG A 146 -0.22 -13.69 -3.79
CA ARG A 146 0.28 -14.82 -4.57
C ARG A 146 -0.84 -15.72 -5.07
N ASP A 147 -1.83 -15.93 -4.21
CA ASP A 147 -2.92 -16.89 -4.46
C ASP A 147 -4.06 -16.26 -5.29
N ARG A 148 -3.85 -15.05 -5.86
CA ARG A 148 -4.76 -14.40 -6.80
C ARG A 148 -4.61 -14.98 -8.20
N ASP A 149 -5.72 -14.99 -8.96
CA ASP A 149 -5.72 -15.34 -10.39
C ASP A 149 -5.05 -14.28 -11.26
N GLU A 150 -5.01 -13.03 -10.77
CA GLU A 150 -4.43 -11.88 -11.45
C GLU A 150 -2.90 -11.92 -11.41
N ASN A 151 -2.27 -11.91 -12.58
CA ASN A 151 -0.81 -12.00 -12.70
C ASN A 151 -0.08 -10.68 -12.46
N ILE A 152 -0.78 -9.54 -12.59
CA ILE A 152 -0.21 -8.19 -12.47
C ILE A 152 -1.07 -7.39 -11.49
N ILE A 153 -0.55 -7.19 -10.29
CA ILE A 153 -1.27 -6.57 -9.17
C ILE A 153 -0.52 -5.30 -8.73
N CYS A 154 -1.26 -4.24 -8.45
CA CYS A 154 -0.73 -3.03 -7.81
C CYS A 154 -1.31 -2.90 -6.41
N LEU A 155 -0.46 -2.74 -5.40
CA LEU A 155 -0.84 -2.50 -4.01
C LEU A 155 -0.34 -1.13 -3.54
N VAL A 156 -1.29 -0.25 -3.19
CA VAL A 156 -1.00 1.04 -2.56
C VAL A 156 -1.06 0.91 -1.04
N GLY A 157 0.06 1.17 -0.37
CA GLY A 157 0.17 0.99 1.08
C GLY A 157 1.06 2.04 1.75
N HIS A 158 1.78 1.64 2.79
CA HIS A 158 2.45 2.54 3.73
C HIS A 158 3.90 2.14 3.94
N GLY A 159 4.76 3.15 4.14
CA GLY A 159 6.21 2.93 4.24
C GLY A 159 6.61 1.97 5.35
N GLY A 160 6.02 2.10 6.54
CA GLY A 160 6.33 1.18 7.66
C GLY A 160 5.94 -0.26 7.34
N PHE A 161 4.73 -0.48 6.86
CA PHE A 161 4.23 -1.81 6.54
C PHE A 161 4.96 -2.45 5.34
N MET A 162 5.37 -1.63 4.33
CA MET A 162 6.10 -2.14 3.17
C MET A 162 7.41 -2.83 3.55
N HIS A 163 8.12 -2.38 4.59
CA HIS A 163 9.34 -3.04 5.07
C HIS A 163 9.07 -4.46 5.59
N GLU A 164 7.98 -4.65 6.32
CA GLU A 164 7.59 -5.99 6.79
C GLU A 164 7.05 -6.85 5.62
N LEU A 165 6.35 -6.24 4.68
CA LEU A 165 5.83 -6.92 3.50
C LEU A 165 6.94 -7.43 2.59
N THR A 166 8.00 -6.65 2.38
CA THR A 166 9.14 -7.00 1.52
C THR A 166 10.26 -7.70 2.26
N GLN A 167 10.14 -7.87 3.59
CA GLN A 167 11.13 -8.53 4.44
C GLN A 167 12.52 -7.89 4.35
N ASP A 168 12.60 -6.59 4.06
CA ASP A 168 13.85 -5.85 3.96
C ASP A 168 14.32 -5.29 5.33
N MET A 169 14.13 -6.07 6.39
CA MET A 169 14.48 -5.72 7.75
C MET A 169 15.77 -6.45 8.18
N GLU A 170 16.71 -5.71 8.74
CA GLU A 170 17.91 -6.27 9.40
C GLU A 170 17.69 -6.29 10.91
N GLY A 171 17.25 -7.42 11.43
CA GLY A 171 16.88 -7.57 12.84
C GLY A 171 15.63 -6.76 13.20
N SER A 172 15.82 -5.70 14.02
CA SER A 172 14.75 -4.75 14.38
C SER A 172 14.83 -3.43 13.63
N GLN A 173 15.80 -3.26 12.74
CA GLN A 173 16.06 -2.03 12.01
C GLN A 173 15.75 -2.22 10.53
N ARG A 174 15.40 -1.12 9.86
CA ARG A 174 15.26 -1.09 8.40
C ARG A 174 16.64 -1.15 7.77
N SER A 175 16.78 -1.89 6.69
CA SER A 175 18.01 -1.90 5.89
C SER A 175 18.31 -0.49 5.37
N LYS A 176 19.57 -0.10 5.42
CA LYS A 176 19.99 1.22 4.93
C LYS A 176 19.65 1.39 3.45
N GLY A 177 19.05 2.53 3.10
CA GLY A 177 18.72 2.88 1.72
C GLY A 177 17.49 2.18 1.17
N THR A 178 16.67 1.57 2.03
CA THR A 178 15.39 0.96 1.61
C THR A 178 14.16 1.78 2.01
N ASP A 179 14.34 2.97 2.59
CA ASP A 179 13.23 3.87 2.90
C ASP A 179 12.40 4.17 1.65
N TRP A 180 11.10 4.32 1.86
CA TRP A 180 10.14 4.60 0.81
C TRP A 180 9.79 6.09 0.80
N ASP A 181 9.90 6.75 -0.35
CA ASP A 181 9.37 8.09 -0.57
C ASP A 181 7.86 8.07 -0.86
N ASN A 182 7.15 9.19 -0.65
CA ASN A 182 5.75 9.31 -1.04
C ASN A 182 5.60 9.13 -2.55
N CYS A 183 4.64 8.33 -2.98
CA CYS A 183 4.44 7.91 -4.38
C CYS A 183 5.62 7.13 -4.99
N GLU A 184 6.59 6.70 -4.19
CA GLU A 184 7.58 5.75 -4.69
C GLU A 184 6.90 4.42 -4.99
N TRP A 185 7.30 3.83 -6.11
CA TRP A 185 6.85 2.50 -6.50
C TRP A 185 8.01 1.57 -6.80
N ARG A 186 7.87 0.30 -6.43
CA ARG A 186 8.84 -0.76 -6.67
C ARG A 186 8.13 -1.98 -7.25
N THR A 187 8.88 -2.78 -8.01
CA THR A 187 8.36 -3.97 -8.69
C THR A 187 8.96 -5.22 -8.08
N TYR A 188 8.10 -6.18 -7.79
CA TYR A 188 8.47 -7.46 -7.18
C TYR A 188 7.91 -8.63 -7.97
N THR A 189 8.56 -9.78 -7.83
CA THR A 189 8.04 -11.10 -8.21
C THR A 189 8.10 -12.00 -6.99
N PHE A 190 7.28 -13.04 -6.97
CA PHE A 190 7.46 -14.09 -5.96
C PHE A 190 8.71 -14.90 -6.28
N GLN A 191 9.46 -15.28 -5.25
CA GLN A 191 10.62 -16.18 -5.38
C GLN A 191 10.18 -17.52 -5.93
N ASP A 192 9.05 -18.02 -5.45
CA ASP A 192 8.37 -19.20 -5.95
C ASP A 192 6.86 -18.91 -6.07
N SER A 193 6.35 -18.99 -7.29
CA SER A 193 4.93 -18.80 -7.58
C SER A 193 4.10 -20.10 -7.51
N SER A 194 4.76 -21.25 -7.31
CA SER A 194 4.07 -22.54 -7.25
C SER A 194 3.28 -22.77 -5.97
N GLY A 195 3.52 -21.94 -4.94
CA GLY A 195 2.90 -22.06 -3.61
C GLY A 195 3.68 -22.94 -2.64
N SER A 196 4.84 -23.50 -3.05
CA SER A 196 5.70 -24.30 -2.17
C SER A 196 6.53 -23.46 -1.20
N ASP A 197 6.71 -22.16 -1.46
CA ASP A 197 7.27 -21.21 -0.50
C ASP A 197 6.20 -20.72 0.49
N ASP A 198 6.19 -21.27 1.68
CA ASP A 198 5.25 -20.89 2.74
C ASP A 198 5.33 -19.41 3.14
N ASN A 199 6.45 -18.73 2.90
CA ASN A 199 6.63 -17.32 3.18
C ASN A 199 6.08 -16.40 2.08
N ALA A 200 5.79 -16.94 0.89
CA ALA A 200 5.43 -16.16 -0.30
C ALA A 200 6.40 -14.99 -0.50
N THR A 201 7.70 -15.30 -0.50
CA THR A 201 8.79 -14.31 -0.47
C THR A 201 8.78 -13.45 -1.73
N LEU A 202 8.84 -12.13 -1.53
CA LEU A 202 8.90 -11.13 -2.60
C LEU A 202 10.34 -10.76 -2.91
N ILE A 203 10.73 -10.82 -4.18
CA ILE A 203 12.05 -10.42 -4.69
C ILE A 203 11.89 -9.16 -5.55
N GLU A 204 12.57 -8.08 -5.17
CA GLU A 204 12.60 -6.85 -5.97
C GLU A 204 13.29 -7.12 -7.31
N THR A 205 12.67 -6.70 -8.41
CA THR A 205 13.24 -6.87 -9.75
C THR A 205 14.50 -6.03 -9.96
N ALA A 206 15.41 -6.47 -10.83
CA ALA A 206 16.63 -5.74 -11.15
C ALA A 206 16.33 -4.32 -11.68
N ASN A 207 15.34 -4.18 -12.56
CA ASN A 207 14.93 -2.89 -13.11
C ASN A 207 14.37 -1.94 -12.03
N SER A 208 13.65 -2.46 -11.05
CA SER A 208 13.17 -1.67 -9.91
C SER A 208 14.33 -1.13 -9.09
N ARG A 209 15.31 -1.98 -8.75
CA ARG A 209 16.52 -1.57 -8.02
C ARG A 209 17.34 -0.52 -8.78
N LEU A 210 17.51 -0.69 -10.09
CA LEU A 210 18.22 0.27 -10.94
C LEU A 210 17.51 1.62 -11.00
N ARG A 211 16.19 1.64 -11.18
CA ARG A 211 15.39 2.89 -11.15
C ARG A 211 15.55 3.62 -9.83
N ARG A 212 15.43 2.93 -8.71
CA ARG A 212 15.55 3.48 -7.36
C ARG A 212 16.95 4.03 -7.08
N SER A 213 18.00 3.39 -7.59
CA SER A 213 19.39 3.85 -7.44
C SER A 213 19.77 5.05 -8.31
N GLY A 214 18.84 5.54 -9.15
CA GLY A 214 19.06 6.69 -10.02
C GLY A 214 19.72 6.36 -11.36
N PHE A 215 20.03 5.08 -11.66
CA PHE A 215 20.60 4.68 -12.95
C PHE A 215 19.59 4.69 -14.11
N LEU A 216 18.29 4.73 -13.81
CA LEU A 216 17.22 4.76 -14.81
C LEU A 216 16.34 6.02 -14.69
N LYS A 217 16.91 7.14 -14.27
CA LYS A 217 16.24 8.44 -14.45
C LYS A 217 16.37 8.84 -15.91
N ALA A 218 15.43 8.39 -16.73
CA ALA A 218 15.19 8.94 -18.04
C ALA A 218 14.25 10.12 -17.93
#